data_a9db3e4431d7d5ffc131885a2f0e5f23
#
_entry.id   a9db3e4431d7d5ffc131885a2f0e5f23
#
_cell.length_a   1.000
_cell.length_b   1.000
_cell.length_c   1.000
_cell.angle_alpha   90.00
_cell.angle_beta   90.00
_cell.angle_gamma   90.00
#
_symmetry.space_group_name_H-M   'P 1'
#
loop_
_entity.id
_entity.type
_entity.pdbx_description
1 polymer ?
#
loop_
_entity_poly.entity_id
_entity_poly.type
_entity_poly.pdbx_seq_one_letter_code
_entity_poly.pdbx_strand_id
1 'polypeptide(L)'
;AIGGTRRYTVGVWVGRPDGTPLPGQYGAVTALPLLFEVVDSLPRQPGDAGRVAKPACVTEADICWPLGIAADAQPAALCQNRVPAWVLDGAIPPTFAERDARLWNAGIERFQVDARSGRRLSADCALPHEARAAEIARWPALASPWLPAAWREASRLPPLADDCSDDGRDAGTALRIEGLNDGATLVSPPG
;
A
#
# COMPACT_ATOMS: atom_id res chain seq x y z
N ALA A 1 13.41 -3.40 -17.29
CA ALA A 1 14.31 -2.37 -16.77
C ALA A 1 14.25 -1.13 -17.66
N ILE A 2 14.41 0.05 -17.06
CA ILE A 2 14.49 1.33 -17.79
C ILE A 2 15.70 2.08 -17.26
N GLY A 3 16.50 2.63 -18.17
CA GLY A 3 17.66 3.46 -17.86
C GLY A 3 17.70 4.71 -18.71
N GLY A 4 18.24 5.79 -18.14
CA GLY A 4 18.39 7.06 -18.84
C GLY A 4 19.82 7.57 -18.82
N THR A 5 20.23 8.12 -19.92
CA THR A 5 21.45 8.94 -20.07
C THR A 5 21.04 10.36 -20.45
N ARG A 6 21.99 11.27 -20.62
CA ARG A 6 21.66 12.61 -21.14
C ARG A 6 21.01 12.60 -22.52
N ARG A 7 21.23 11.56 -23.30
CA ARG A 7 20.85 11.50 -24.71
C ARG A 7 19.85 10.40 -25.03
N TYR A 8 19.93 9.30 -24.30
CA TYR A 8 19.12 8.13 -24.59
C TYR A 8 18.29 7.73 -23.39
N THR A 9 17.07 7.28 -23.64
CA THR A 9 16.27 6.49 -22.70
C THR A 9 16.13 5.10 -23.29
N VAL A 10 16.57 4.10 -22.54
CA VAL A 10 16.57 2.70 -22.96
C VAL A 10 15.60 1.93 -22.08
N GLY A 11 14.69 1.20 -22.69
CA GLY A 11 13.80 0.28 -22.03
C GLY A 11 14.08 -1.16 -22.48
N VAL A 12 14.22 -2.08 -21.53
CA VAL A 12 14.38 -3.50 -21.80
C VAL A 12 13.28 -4.26 -21.10
N TRP A 13 12.52 -5.03 -21.85
CA TRP A 13 11.51 -5.92 -21.37
C TRP A 13 11.91 -7.36 -21.70
N VAL A 14 11.87 -8.24 -20.69
CA VAL A 14 12.11 -9.66 -20.81
C VAL A 14 10.95 -10.39 -20.19
N GLY A 15 10.30 -11.26 -20.94
CA GLY A 15 9.12 -11.99 -20.49
C GLY A 15 8.55 -12.87 -21.57
N ARG A 16 7.50 -13.59 -21.24
CA ARG A 16 6.74 -14.39 -22.19
C ARG A 16 5.59 -13.58 -22.77
N PRO A 17 5.30 -13.70 -24.07
CA PRO A 17 4.20 -12.96 -24.72
C PRO A 17 2.82 -13.26 -24.10
N ASP A 18 2.64 -14.44 -23.56
CA ASP A 18 1.41 -14.92 -22.89
C ASP A 18 1.29 -14.45 -21.43
N GLY A 19 2.31 -13.74 -20.90
CA GLY A 19 2.31 -13.24 -19.54
C GLY A 19 2.57 -14.29 -18.46
N THR A 20 2.87 -15.54 -18.82
CA THR A 20 3.15 -16.57 -17.80
C THR A 20 4.41 -16.26 -17.02
N PRO A 21 4.43 -16.46 -15.68
CA PRO A 21 5.60 -16.21 -14.88
C PRO A 21 6.80 -17.07 -15.27
N LEU A 22 7.98 -16.51 -15.16
CA LEU A 22 9.26 -17.21 -15.26
C LEU A 22 9.84 -17.31 -13.84
N PRO A 23 9.69 -18.43 -13.14
CA PRO A 23 10.20 -18.59 -11.78
C PRO A 23 11.69 -18.27 -11.70
N GLY A 24 12.09 -17.47 -10.69
CA GLY A 24 13.47 -17.04 -10.49
C GLY A 24 13.95 -15.95 -11.45
N GLN A 25 13.13 -15.52 -12.41
CA GLN A 25 13.46 -14.44 -13.33
C GLN A 25 12.71 -13.16 -12.93
N TYR A 26 13.46 -12.10 -12.69
CA TYR A 26 12.90 -10.77 -12.41
C TYR A 26 13.81 -9.68 -13.02
N GLY A 27 13.30 -8.47 -13.12
CA GLY A 27 13.91 -7.40 -13.89
C GLY A 27 15.39 -7.12 -13.59
N ALA A 28 15.80 -7.24 -12.31
CA ALA A 28 17.21 -7.00 -11.93
C ALA A 28 18.14 -8.14 -12.38
N VAL A 29 17.64 -9.37 -12.53
CA VAL A 29 18.46 -10.54 -12.93
C VAL A 29 18.55 -10.67 -14.44
N THR A 30 17.46 -10.35 -15.16
CA THR A 30 17.39 -10.61 -16.61
C THR A 30 17.46 -9.35 -17.46
N ALA A 31 16.61 -8.37 -17.17
CA ALA A 31 16.48 -7.19 -18.00
C ALA A 31 17.55 -6.12 -17.71
N LEU A 32 18.04 -6.05 -16.47
CA LEU A 32 19.04 -5.02 -16.09
C LEU A 32 20.43 -5.26 -16.69
N PRO A 33 21.01 -6.49 -16.68
CA PRO A 33 22.27 -6.75 -17.37
C PRO A 33 22.19 -6.41 -18.85
N LEU A 34 21.14 -6.85 -19.54
CA LEU A 34 20.94 -6.55 -20.97
C LEU A 34 20.78 -5.04 -21.22
N LEU A 35 20.14 -4.31 -20.30
CA LEU A 35 20.02 -2.86 -20.40
C LEU A 35 21.43 -2.20 -20.39
N PHE A 36 22.33 -2.63 -19.50
CA PHE A 36 23.69 -2.10 -19.47
C PHE A 36 24.46 -2.43 -20.74
N GLU A 37 24.36 -3.65 -21.28
CA GLU A 37 24.99 -4.02 -22.54
C GLU A 37 24.50 -3.14 -23.70
N VAL A 38 23.18 -2.90 -23.78
CA VAL A 38 22.60 -1.99 -24.77
C VAL A 38 23.14 -0.57 -24.60
N VAL A 39 23.13 -0.04 -23.37
CA VAL A 39 23.63 1.32 -23.09
C VAL A 39 25.11 1.44 -23.42
N ASP A 40 25.91 0.42 -23.13
CA ASP A 40 27.34 0.42 -23.42
C ASP A 40 27.67 0.32 -24.91
N SER A 41 26.77 -0.26 -25.72
CA SER A 41 26.88 -0.33 -27.17
C SER A 41 26.50 0.98 -27.88
N LEU A 42 25.84 1.91 -27.20
CA LEU A 42 25.40 3.17 -27.80
C LEU A 42 26.58 4.12 -28.07
N PRO A 43 26.53 4.91 -29.15
CA PRO A 43 27.57 5.90 -29.45
C PRO A 43 27.72 6.91 -28.31
N ARG A 44 28.93 7.03 -27.77
CA ARG A 44 29.26 7.99 -26.72
C ARG A 44 29.84 9.26 -27.35
N GLN A 45 29.48 10.42 -26.78
CA GLN A 45 30.04 11.70 -27.16
C GLN A 45 30.66 12.41 -25.95
N PRO A 46 31.58 13.34 -26.17
CA PRO A 46 32.10 14.20 -25.10
C PRO A 46 30.93 14.90 -24.38
N GLY A 47 30.89 14.78 -23.05
CA GLY A 47 29.82 15.36 -22.23
C GLY A 47 28.65 14.40 -21.89
N ASP A 48 28.61 13.20 -22.44
CA ASP A 48 27.61 12.18 -22.07
C ASP A 48 27.90 11.58 -20.67
N ALA A 49 29.17 11.65 -20.23
CA ALA A 49 29.56 11.25 -18.88
C ALA A 49 29.09 12.31 -17.88
N GLY A 50 28.18 11.95 -16.97
CA GLY A 50 27.73 12.81 -15.89
C GLY A 50 26.29 12.53 -15.46
N ARG A 51 25.95 13.02 -14.28
CA ARG A 51 24.57 12.90 -13.78
C ARG A 51 23.64 13.75 -14.65
N VAL A 52 22.51 13.19 -15.01
CA VAL A 52 21.42 13.95 -15.61
C VAL A 52 20.94 14.96 -14.56
N ALA A 53 20.90 16.25 -14.95
CA ALA A 53 20.39 17.27 -14.05
C ALA A 53 18.91 17.01 -13.75
N LYS A 54 18.51 17.25 -12.49
CA LYS A 54 17.11 17.16 -12.10
C LYS A 54 16.30 18.22 -12.85
N PRO A 55 15.26 17.86 -13.59
CA PRO A 55 14.38 18.82 -14.24
C PRO A 55 13.69 19.75 -13.23
N ALA A 56 13.38 20.97 -13.62
CA ALA A 56 12.71 21.96 -12.74
C ALA A 56 11.31 21.50 -12.31
N CYS A 57 10.64 20.71 -13.14
CA CYS A 57 9.32 20.11 -12.84
C CYS A 57 9.37 18.98 -11.79
N VAL A 58 10.56 18.50 -11.42
CA VAL A 58 10.73 17.49 -10.38
C VAL A 58 11.10 18.18 -9.07
N THR A 59 10.23 18.08 -8.09
CA THR A 59 10.41 18.62 -6.75
C THR A 59 10.46 17.49 -5.71
N GLU A 60 10.78 17.80 -4.49
CA GLU A 60 10.75 16.85 -3.37
C GLU A 60 9.54 17.17 -2.49
N ALA A 61 8.81 16.14 -2.07
CA ALA A 61 7.70 16.24 -1.16
C ALA A 61 7.71 15.06 -0.18
N ASP A 62 7.22 15.30 1.03
CA ASP A 62 7.04 14.23 2.01
C ASP A 62 5.76 13.45 1.74
N ILE A 63 5.88 12.14 1.68
CA ILE A 63 4.76 11.21 1.51
C ILE A 63 4.63 10.29 2.72
N CYS A 64 3.42 9.81 2.95
CA CYS A 64 3.12 8.79 3.96
C CYS A 64 3.35 7.40 3.39
N TRP A 65 4.33 6.68 3.87
CA TRP A 65 4.56 5.29 3.48
C TRP A 65 3.76 4.33 4.38
N PRO A 66 3.09 3.28 3.85
CA PRO A 66 3.11 2.79 2.47
C PRO A 66 2.03 3.35 1.54
N LEU A 67 1.20 4.29 1.98
CA LEU A 67 0.07 4.80 1.19
C LEU A 67 0.50 5.62 -0.03
N GLY A 68 1.68 6.26 0.01
CA GLY A 68 2.20 7.09 -1.07
C GLY A 68 1.41 8.39 -1.30
N ILE A 69 0.74 8.90 -0.27
CA ILE A 69 -0.07 10.12 -0.32
C ILE A 69 0.65 11.27 0.38
N ALA A 70 0.30 12.51 0.05
CA ALA A 70 0.91 13.69 0.65
C ALA A 70 0.80 13.67 2.18
N ALA A 71 1.92 13.95 2.86
CA ALA A 71 2.01 13.82 4.30
C ALA A 71 1.20 14.89 5.06
N ASP A 72 0.99 16.05 4.46
CA ASP A 72 0.20 17.15 5.00
C ASP A 72 -1.31 16.96 4.87
N ALA A 73 -1.74 16.07 3.96
CA ALA A 73 -3.14 15.78 3.70
C ALA A 73 -3.70 14.62 4.54
N GLN A 74 -2.88 14.00 5.42
CA GLN A 74 -3.30 12.81 6.15
C GLN A 74 -3.27 12.97 7.67
N PRO A 75 -4.21 12.30 8.39
CA PRO A 75 -4.13 12.18 9.83
C PRO A 75 -2.83 11.50 10.27
N ALA A 76 -2.24 11.95 11.38
CA ALA A 76 -0.98 11.42 11.90
C ALA A 76 -1.00 9.90 12.10
N ALA A 77 -2.15 9.33 12.47
CA ALA A 77 -2.31 7.89 12.65
C ALA A 77 -2.12 7.08 11.35
N LEU A 78 -2.39 7.67 10.19
CA LEU A 78 -2.18 7.07 8.86
C LEU A 78 -0.85 7.51 8.23
N CYS A 79 -0.10 8.41 8.87
CA CYS A 79 1.16 8.95 8.38
C CYS A 79 2.27 8.83 9.43
N GLN A 80 2.47 7.62 9.94
CA GLN A 80 3.48 7.33 10.96
C GLN A 80 4.89 7.23 10.39
N ASN A 81 5.04 6.97 9.10
CA ASN A 81 6.32 6.94 8.40
C ASN A 81 6.29 7.92 7.23
N ARG A 82 7.03 9.01 7.37
CA ARG A 82 7.20 10.03 6.33
C ARG A 82 8.52 9.80 5.63
N VAL A 83 8.46 9.77 4.31
CA VAL A 83 9.65 9.60 3.46
C VAL A 83 9.66 10.67 2.39
N PRO A 84 10.83 11.28 2.10
CA PRO A 84 10.96 12.18 0.98
C PRO A 84 10.82 11.41 -0.34
N ALA A 85 10.03 11.93 -1.24
CA ALA A 85 9.82 11.37 -2.57
C ALA A 85 9.94 12.46 -3.63
N TRP A 86 10.40 12.04 -4.81
CA TRP A 86 10.45 12.92 -5.96
C TRP A 86 9.10 12.92 -6.65
N VAL A 87 8.53 14.09 -6.84
CA VAL A 87 7.22 14.30 -7.46
C VAL A 87 7.36 15.10 -8.73
N LEU A 88 6.62 14.73 -9.76
CA LEU A 88 6.59 15.41 -11.05
C LEU A 88 5.42 16.38 -11.08
N ASP A 89 5.70 17.67 -11.36
CA ASP A 89 4.69 18.73 -11.44
C ASP A 89 3.77 18.80 -10.21
N GLY A 90 4.29 18.45 -9.02
CA GLY A 90 3.53 18.41 -7.77
C GLY A 90 2.53 17.26 -7.65
N ALA A 91 2.47 16.37 -8.62
CA ALA A 91 1.58 15.21 -8.58
C ALA A 91 2.14 14.12 -7.65
N ILE A 92 1.35 13.74 -6.65
CA ILE A 92 1.67 12.64 -5.73
C ILE A 92 0.66 11.52 -5.96
N PRO A 93 0.94 10.57 -6.87
CA PRO A 93 0.06 9.44 -7.09
C PRO A 93 0.12 8.49 -5.89
N PRO A 94 -1.02 8.00 -5.39
CA PRO A 94 -1.01 7.03 -4.30
C PRO A 94 -0.34 5.72 -4.76
N THR A 95 0.36 5.05 -3.84
CA THR A 95 0.97 3.73 -4.09
C THR A 95 -0.07 2.69 -4.50
N PHE A 96 -1.25 2.78 -3.89
CA PHE A 96 -2.39 1.94 -4.22
C PHE A 96 -3.44 2.81 -4.91
N ALA A 97 -3.71 2.53 -6.17
CA ALA A 97 -4.80 3.21 -6.88
C ALA A 97 -6.15 2.79 -6.27
N GLU A 98 -7.00 3.76 -6.04
CA GLU A 98 -8.37 3.55 -5.60
C GLU A 98 -9.17 2.95 -6.77
N ARG A 99 -9.15 1.62 -6.87
CA ARG A 99 -9.89 0.87 -7.91
C ARG A 99 -11.29 0.46 -7.45
N ASP A 100 -11.45 0.26 -6.16
CA ASP A 100 -12.71 -0.11 -5.55
C ASP A 100 -12.76 0.48 -4.14
N ALA A 101 -13.72 1.38 -3.90
CA ALA A 101 -13.95 2.01 -2.60
C ALA A 101 -14.25 0.98 -1.49
N ARG A 102 -14.70 -0.23 -1.84
CA ARG A 102 -14.94 -1.33 -0.90
C ARG A 102 -13.65 -1.98 -0.40
N LEU A 103 -12.61 -2.02 -1.25
CA LEU A 103 -11.29 -2.56 -0.92
C LEU A 103 -10.35 -1.50 -0.36
N TRP A 104 -10.62 -0.23 -0.67
CA TRP A 104 -9.85 0.91 -0.23
C TRP A 104 -10.54 1.61 0.93
N ASN A 105 -10.42 1.04 2.10
CA ASN A 105 -10.98 1.62 3.31
C ASN A 105 -9.86 2.12 4.23
N ALA A 106 -9.03 3.02 3.71
CA ALA A 106 -8.09 3.76 4.55
C ALA A 106 -8.83 4.90 5.26
N GLY A 107 -8.68 4.99 6.55
CA GLY A 107 -9.34 6.05 7.30
C GLY A 107 -9.13 5.91 8.79
N ILE A 108 -9.79 6.79 9.52
CA ILE A 108 -9.86 6.69 10.98
C ILE A 108 -11.24 6.16 11.36
N GLU A 109 -11.25 5.01 12.00
CA GLU A 109 -12.45 4.47 12.60
C GLU A 109 -12.59 4.92 14.04
N ARG A 110 -13.75 5.48 14.40
CA ARG A 110 -14.06 5.96 15.74
C ARG A 110 -15.10 5.08 16.37
N PHE A 111 -14.88 4.75 17.64
CA PHE A 111 -15.76 3.91 18.43
C PHE A 111 -15.70 4.28 19.91
N GLN A 112 -16.56 3.69 20.72
CA GLN A 112 -16.55 3.86 22.17
C GLN A 112 -15.92 2.63 22.82
N VAL A 113 -15.15 2.87 23.89
CA VAL A 113 -14.63 1.81 24.76
C VAL A 113 -15.01 2.10 26.21
N ASP A 114 -15.18 1.04 26.96
CA ASP A 114 -15.33 1.16 28.41
C ASP A 114 -13.99 1.61 29.02
N ALA A 115 -14.03 2.69 29.80
CA ALA A 115 -12.84 3.33 30.37
C ALA A 115 -12.04 2.41 31.30
N ARG A 116 -12.69 1.39 31.90
CA ARG A 116 -12.08 0.47 32.85
C ARG A 116 -11.42 -0.73 32.17
N SER A 117 -12.17 -1.36 31.25
CA SER A 117 -11.71 -2.59 30.60
C SER A 117 -11.03 -2.35 29.25
N GLY A 118 -11.22 -1.19 28.63
CA GLY A 118 -10.76 -0.89 27.29
C GLY A 118 -11.48 -1.67 26.19
N ARG A 119 -12.54 -2.40 26.53
CA ARG A 119 -13.33 -3.16 25.57
C ARG A 119 -14.26 -2.27 24.77
N ARG A 120 -14.53 -2.61 23.53
CA ARG A 120 -15.43 -1.86 22.65
C ARG A 120 -16.89 -1.95 23.14
N LEU A 121 -17.59 -0.83 23.06
CA LEU A 121 -19.01 -0.74 23.37
C LEU A 121 -19.82 -0.66 22.09
N SER A 122 -20.99 -1.29 22.08
CA SER A 122 -22.05 -1.12 21.08
C SER A 122 -23.20 -0.28 21.65
N ALA A 123 -24.20 -0.04 20.80
CA ALA A 123 -25.43 0.62 21.27
C ALA A 123 -26.27 -0.26 22.21
N ASP A 124 -26.07 -1.58 22.14
CA ASP A 124 -26.93 -2.59 22.78
C ASP A 124 -26.25 -3.27 23.98
N CYS A 125 -25.46 -2.50 24.77
CA CYS A 125 -24.89 -3.02 26.02
C CYS A 125 -25.94 -3.10 27.10
N ALA A 126 -25.98 -4.23 27.82
CA ALA A 126 -26.97 -4.50 28.87
C ALA A 126 -26.69 -3.72 30.16
N LEU A 127 -25.43 -3.35 30.42
CA LEU A 127 -25.00 -2.64 31.62
C LEU A 127 -24.54 -1.23 31.31
N PRO A 128 -24.63 -0.30 32.25
CA PRO A 128 -24.08 1.04 32.09
C PRO A 128 -22.56 0.99 32.12
N HIS A 129 -21.90 1.62 31.12
CA HIS A 129 -20.47 1.75 31.02
C HIS A 129 -20.02 3.20 31.10
N GLU A 130 -18.82 3.41 31.63
CA GLU A 130 -18.12 4.70 31.51
C GLU A 130 -17.45 4.74 30.13
N ALA A 131 -18.14 5.35 29.16
CA ALA A 131 -17.72 5.37 27.78
C ALA A 131 -16.64 6.40 27.51
N ARG A 132 -15.58 6.01 26.80
CA ARG A 132 -14.53 6.88 26.30
C ARG A 132 -14.39 6.70 24.78
N ALA A 133 -14.29 7.81 24.06
CA ALA A 133 -14.01 7.76 22.63
C ALA A 133 -12.60 7.24 22.36
N ALA A 134 -12.49 6.37 21.39
CA ALA A 134 -11.25 5.82 20.87
C ALA A 134 -11.27 5.82 19.34
N GLU A 135 -10.10 5.79 18.76
CA GLU A 135 -9.94 5.73 17.31
C GLU A 135 -8.79 4.83 16.92
N ILE A 136 -8.91 4.20 15.77
CA ILE A 136 -7.84 3.40 15.14
C ILE A 136 -7.67 3.80 13.68
N ALA A 137 -6.45 3.61 13.17
CA ALA A 137 -6.17 3.72 11.75
C ALA A 137 -6.62 2.45 11.03
N ARG A 138 -7.49 2.59 10.03
CA ARG A 138 -7.85 1.52 9.09
C ARG A 138 -6.91 1.58 7.90
N TRP A 139 -6.18 0.53 7.68
CA TRP A 139 -5.28 0.40 6.55
C TRP A 139 -5.91 -0.44 5.44
N PRO A 140 -5.66 -0.10 4.16
CA PRO A 140 -6.08 -0.97 3.06
C PRO A 140 -5.47 -2.37 3.23
N ALA A 141 -6.22 -3.41 2.93
CA ALA A 141 -5.73 -4.78 3.01
C ALA A 141 -4.45 -4.99 2.18
N LEU A 142 -4.35 -4.31 1.03
CA LEU A 142 -3.18 -4.34 0.16
C LEU A 142 -1.92 -3.75 0.81
N ALA A 143 -2.05 -2.86 1.80
CA ALA A 143 -0.91 -2.29 2.51
C ALA A 143 -0.34 -3.25 3.59
N SER A 144 -1.09 -4.26 3.99
CA SER A 144 -0.75 -5.16 5.10
C SER A 144 0.68 -5.76 5.04
N PRO A 145 1.22 -6.20 3.87
CA PRO A 145 2.57 -6.75 3.79
C PRO A 145 3.67 -5.75 4.15
N TRP A 146 3.42 -4.46 3.99
CA TRP A 146 4.40 -3.38 4.25
C TRP A 146 4.23 -2.72 5.60
N LEU A 147 3.19 -3.10 6.37
CA LEU A 147 2.96 -2.54 7.70
C LEU A 147 3.80 -3.28 8.74
N PRO A 148 4.51 -2.56 9.62
CA PRO A 148 5.12 -3.16 10.81
C PRO A 148 4.08 -3.90 11.67
N ALA A 149 4.50 -4.96 12.33
CA ALA A 149 3.61 -5.76 13.17
C ALA A 149 2.90 -4.91 14.25
N ALA A 150 3.62 -3.96 14.85
CA ALA A 150 3.06 -3.04 15.85
C ALA A 150 1.91 -2.19 15.30
N TRP A 151 2.00 -1.72 14.05
CA TRP A 151 0.93 -0.93 13.43
C TRP A 151 -0.28 -1.77 13.09
N ARG A 152 -0.05 -3.01 12.62
CA ARG A 152 -1.14 -3.97 12.39
C ARG A 152 -1.88 -4.30 13.68
N GLU A 153 -1.16 -4.49 14.77
CA GLU A 153 -1.76 -4.74 16.08
C GLU A 153 -2.54 -3.53 16.59
N ALA A 154 -1.96 -2.33 16.52
CA ALA A 154 -2.62 -1.08 16.92
C ALA A 154 -3.87 -0.74 16.07
N SER A 155 -4.01 -1.38 14.91
CA SER A 155 -5.17 -1.22 14.02
C SER A 155 -6.27 -2.25 14.23
N ARG A 156 -6.11 -3.13 15.21
CA ARG A 156 -7.16 -4.09 15.56
C ARG A 156 -8.21 -3.44 16.44
N LEU A 157 -9.46 -3.70 16.14
CA LEU A 157 -10.56 -3.33 17.01
C LEU A 157 -10.44 -4.10 18.34
N PRO A 158 -10.58 -3.44 19.48
CA PRO A 158 -10.70 -4.12 20.76
C PRO A 158 -11.89 -5.08 20.76
N PRO A 159 -11.81 -6.19 21.52
CA PRO A 159 -12.94 -7.09 21.67
C PRO A 159 -14.15 -6.35 22.24
N LEU A 160 -15.34 -6.78 21.85
CA LEU A 160 -16.58 -6.24 22.39
C LEU A 160 -16.69 -6.57 23.88
N ALA A 161 -17.33 -5.71 24.67
CA ALA A 161 -17.63 -6.01 26.06
C ALA A 161 -18.62 -7.18 26.14
N ASP A 162 -18.50 -8.01 27.19
CA ASP A 162 -19.20 -9.30 27.27
C ASP A 162 -20.72 -9.17 27.37
N ASP A 163 -21.20 -8.02 27.84
CA ASP A 163 -22.61 -7.69 27.97
C ASP A 163 -23.17 -6.88 26.80
N CYS A 164 -22.35 -6.62 25.79
CA CYS A 164 -22.72 -5.93 24.56
C CYS A 164 -22.96 -6.93 23.44
N SER A 165 -24.04 -6.75 22.70
CA SER A 165 -24.25 -7.50 21.44
C SER A 165 -23.62 -6.78 20.26
N ASP A 166 -23.19 -7.57 19.29
CA ASP A 166 -22.68 -7.03 18.04
C ASP A 166 -23.84 -6.37 17.27
N ASP A 167 -23.71 -5.06 17.02
CA ASP A 167 -24.73 -4.27 16.29
C ASP A 167 -24.72 -4.57 14.77
N GLY A 168 -24.11 -5.68 14.37
CA GLY A 168 -24.05 -6.11 12.98
C GLY A 168 -23.12 -5.27 12.08
N ARG A 169 -22.39 -4.30 12.64
CA ARG A 169 -21.40 -3.53 11.89
C ARG A 169 -20.24 -4.39 11.39
N ASP A 170 -19.94 -5.48 12.11
CA ASP A 170 -18.98 -6.50 11.69
C ASP A 170 -19.58 -7.54 10.73
N ALA A 171 -20.92 -7.63 10.62
CA ALA A 171 -21.59 -8.56 9.70
C ALA A 171 -21.39 -8.19 8.21
N GLY A 172 -20.87 -6.99 7.92
CA GLY A 172 -20.51 -6.57 6.57
C GLY A 172 -19.21 -7.13 6.06
N THR A 173 -18.44 -7.84 6.88
CA THR A 173 -17.11 -8.38 6.52
C THR A 173 -17.13 -9.90 6.37
N ALA A 174 -18.27 -10.50 6.04
CA ALA A 174 -18.25 -11.87 5.52
C ALA A 174 -17.32 -11.88 4.29
N LEU A 175 -16.23 -12.64 4.37
CA LEU A 175 -15.32 -12.86 3.25
C LEU A 175 -16.14 -13.32 2.06
N ARG A 176 -16.35 -12.42 1.09
CA ARG A 176 -17.00 -12.74 -0.17
C ARG A 176 -15.92 -12.89 -1.22
N ILE A 177 -15.76 -14.08 -1.74
CA ILE A 177 -14.88 -14.33 -2.88
C ILE A 177 -15.70 -13.99 -4.13
N GLU A 178 -15.33 -12.90 -4.80
CA GLU A 178 -15.94 -12.50 -6.08
C GLU A 178 -15.02 -12.93 -7.23
N GLY A 179 -15.61 -13.33 -8.36
CA GLY A 179 -14.86 -13.69 -9.56
C GLY A 179 -14.46 -15.17 -9.67
N LEU A 180 -14.88 -16.00 -8.75
CA LEU A 180 -14.79 -17.44 -8.91
C LEU A 180 -16.08 -17.97 -9.55
N ASN A 181 -15.94 -18.70 -10.64
CA ASN A 181 -17.06 -19.44 -11.22
C ASN A 181 -17.45 -20.58 -10.28
N ASP A 182 -18.75 -20.93 -10.29
CA ASP A 182 -19.24 -22.09 -9.56
C ASP A 182 -18.48 -23.35 -10.03
N GLY A 183 -17.90 -24.09 -9.09
CA GLY A 183 -17.04 -25.25 -9.40
C GLY A 183 -15.55 -24.93 -9.63
N ALA A 184 -15.08 -23.71 -9.44
CA ALA A 184 -13.65 -23.38 -9.51
C ALA A 184 -12.84 -24.14 -8.45
N THR A 185 -11.76 -24.81 -8.87
CA THR A 185 -10.84 -25.49 -7.96
C THR A 185 -9.68 -24.56 -7.62
N LEU A 186 -9.50 -24.25 -6.34
CA LEU A 186 -8.33 -23.53 -5.86
C LEU A 186 -7.21 -24.50 -5.57
N VAL A 187 -6.09 -24.34 -6.28
CA VAL A 187 -4.87 -25.13 -6.04
C VAL A 187 -3.94 -24.31 -5.18
N SER A 188 -3.61 -24.83 -4.00
CA SER A 188 -2.53 -24.24 -3.18
C SER A 188 -1.19 -24.54 -3.84
N PRO A 189 -0.30 -23.53 -4.02
CA PRO A 189 1.05 -23.82 -4.49
C PRO A 189 1.75 -24.73 -3.47
N PRO A 190 2.62 -25.65 -3.92
CA PRO A 190 3.44 -26.43 -3.01
C PRO A 190 4.31 -25.49 -2.17
N GLY A 191 4.33 -25.72 -0.86
CA GLY A 191 5.11 -24.98 0.11
C GLY A 191 6.63 -25.19 -0.06
#